data_9a88e29961fe6e3c997495e9b0fc05b1
#
_entry.id   9a88e29961fe6e3c997495e9b0fc05b1
#
_cell.length_a   1.000
_cell.length_b   1.000
_cell.length_c   1.000
_cell.angle_alpha   90.00
_cell.angle_beta   90.00
_cell.angle_gamma   90.00
#
_symmetry.space_group_name_H-M   'P 1'
#
loop_
_entity.id
_entity.type
_entity.pdbx_description
1 polymer ?
#
loop_
_entity_poly.entity_id
_entity_poly.type
_entity_poly.pdbx_seq_one_letter_code
_entity_poly.pdbx_strand_id
1 'polypeptide(L)'
;MKCVQLKVKEAKKYRFKPTLTENTPKILTIIACNSDSSVKLNAVVNNLRYLNYLNNDIIIINSSGVEFGNELKKKISKFSVVKQILEIPNDCYLDFGKWVHVLNNCDYTSYDYVVFTNDSIIIKSRINCFFNKMIDKNVELFGYNDSTQGRYHYQSYLFGIRKDAIHKFISYVEKNKSLVYSYDTAVLNYELVMTDYFTTKDCFLHIGYIPMHKGMNIFFTNDVLYQILLKTRLLPFIKVKRLV
;
A
#
# COMPACT_ATOMS: atom_id res chain seq x y z
N MET A 1 1.57 3.59 -44.01
CA MET A 1 1.70 3.44 -42.54
C MET A 1 3.17 3.69 -42.16
N LYS A 2 3.50 4.86 -41.60
CA LYS A 2 4.86 5.16 -41.12
C LYS A 2 5.01 4.60 -39.71
N CYS A 3 5.91 3.64 -39.54
CA CYS A 3 6.28 3.07 -38.27
C CYS A 3 7.05 4.12 -37.44
N VAL A 4 6.46 4.60 -36.35
CA VAL A 4 7.13 5.50 -35.41
C VAL A 4 8.05 4.65 -34.55
N GLN A 5 9.33 4.65 -34.85
CA GLN A 5 10.35 4.08 -33.99
C GLN A 5 10.55 5.00 -32.78
N LEU A 6 9.99 4.59 -31.63
CA LEU A 6 10.32 5.17 -30.33
C LEU A 6 11.78 4.78 -29.98
N LYS A 7 12.71 5.70 -30.19
CA LYS A 7 14.06 5.58 -29.61
C LYS A 7 13.96 5.67 -28.10
N VAL A 8 14.00 4.52 -27.43
CA VAL A 8 14.20 4.45 -26.00
C VAL A 8 15.64 4.90 -25.71
N LYS A 9 15.81 6.14 -25.28
CA LYS A 9 17.09 6.59 -24.73
C LYS A 9 17.36 5.76 -23.48
N GLU A 10 18.51 5.10 -23.43
CA GLU A 10 19.00 4.40 -22.24
C GLU A 10 18.90 5.30 -21.04
N ALA A 11 18.03 4.91 -20.09
CA ALA A 11 17.93 5.57 -18.81
C ALA A 11 19.27 5.34 -18.08
N LYS A 12 20.10 6.37 -18.03
CA LYS A 12 21.30 6.39 -17.18
C LYS A 12 20.91 5.86 -15.81
N LYS A 13 21.61 4.83 -15.33
CA LYS A 13 21.50 4.32 -13.95
C LYS A 13 21.87 5.43 -12.98
N TYR A 14 20.93 6.31 -12.65
CA TYR A 14 21.08 7.21 -11.53
C TYR A 14 21.03 6.34 -10.27
N ARG A 15 22.19 5.98 -9.74
CA ARG A 15 22.34 5.56 -8.34
C ARG A 15 22.14 6.79 -7.47
N PHE A 16 20.89 7.20 -7.33
CA PHE A 16 20.54 8.16 -6.32
C PHE A 16 20.65 7.43 -4.97
N LYS A 17 21.73 7.69 -4.23
CA LYS A 17 21.75 7.47 -2.78
C LYS A 17 21.18 8.75 -2.19
N PRO A 18 19.91 8.82 -1.80
CA PRO A 18 19.41 10.00 -1.15
C PRO A 18 20.19 10.16 0.17
N THR A 19 20.78 11.30 0.36
CA THR A 19 21.42 11.68 1.63
C THR A 19 20.28 12.15 2.55
N LEU A 20 20.19 11.57 3.74
CA LEU A 20 19.30 12.08 4.79
C LEU A 20 19.72 13.51 5.07
N THR A 21 18.81 14.45 4.85
CA THR A 21 18.92 15.84 5.31
C THR A 21 18.00 15.99 6.52
N GLU A 22 18.23 16.99 7.37
CA GLU A 22 17.36 17.30 8.52
C GLU A 22 15.89 17.50 8.12
N ASN A 23 15.64 17.85 6.86
CA ASN A 23 14.31 18.08 6.29
C ASN A 23 13.73 16.85 5.55
N THR A 24 14.35 15.66 5.65
CA THR A 24 13.77 14.46 5.04
C THR A 24 12.54 14.04 5.81
N PRO A 25 11.33 14.01 5.18
CA PRO A 25 10.11 13.64 5.86
C PRO A 25 10.20 12.27 6.52
N LYS A 26 9.70 12.16 7.73
CA LYS A 26 9.65 10.92 8.49
C LYS A 26 8.37 10.15 8.14
N ILE A 27 8.51 8.91 7.77
CA ILE A 27 7.40 8.07 7.32
C ILE A 27 7.20 6.90 8.29
N LEU A 28 5.95 6.62 8.62
CA LEU A 28 5.54 5.37 9.24
C LEU A 28 4.85 4.50 8.20
N THR A 29 5.33 3.29 7.97
CA THR A 29 4.60 2.29 7.16
C THR A 29 3.95 1.25 8.06
N ILE A 30 2.65 1.05 7.92
CA ILE A 30 1.89 0.04 8.66
C ILE A 30 1.49 -1.08 7.69
N ILE A 31 1.94 -2.30 7.98
CA ILE A 31 1.64 -3.48 7.18
C ILE A 31 0.60 -4.31 7.92
N ALA A 32 -0.64 -4.36 7.40
CA ALA A 32 -1.64 -5.29 7.88
C ALA A 32 -1.43 -6.66 7.23
N CYS A 33 -1.36 -7.72 8.03
CA CYS A 33 -1.23 -9.06 7.50
C CYS A 33 -2.09 -10.09 8.26
N ASN A 34 -2.49 -11.11 7.49
CA ASN A 34 -3.05 -12.35 7.98
C ASN A 34 -2.32 -13.46 7.22
N SER A 35 -1.05 -13.67 7.61
CA SER A 35 -0.12 -14.57 6.92
C SER A 35 -0.48 -16.03 7.22
N ASP A 36 -1.66 -16.45 6.74
CA ASP A 36 -2.23 -17.79 6.89
C ASP A 36 -1.66 -18.82 5.90
N SER A 37 -0.70 -18.40 5.08
CA SER A 37 0.00 -19.24 4.11
C SER A 37 1.45 -18.81 3.93
N SER A 38 2.30 -19.74 3.51
CA SER A 38 3.71 -19.45 3.21
C SER A 38 3.87 -18.39 2.11
N VAL A 39 2.93 -18.30 1.18
CA VAL A 39 2.95 -17.29 0.11
C VAL A 39 2.76 -15.89 0.67
N LYS A 40 1.76 -15.69 1.54
CA LYS A 40 1.51 -14.39 2.20
C LYS A 40 2.64 -14.01 3.15
N LEU A 41 3.13 -14.95 3.95
CA LEU A 41 4.27 -14.74 4.83
C LEU A 41 5.51 -14.30 4.04
N ASN A 42 5.81 -14.98 2.93
CA ASN A 42 6.91 -14.59 2.06
C ASN A 42 6.67 -13.25 1.36
N ALA A 43 5.40 -12.89 1.08
CA ALA A 43 5.05 -11.58 0.56
C ALA A 43 5.46 -10.47 1.53
N VAL A 44 5.09 -10.58 2.81
CA VAL A 44 5.48 -9.60 3.85
C VAL A 44 7.01 -9.47 3.93
N VAL A 45 7.73 -10.59 4.06
CA VAL A 45 9.21 -10.60 4.14
C VAL A 45 9.86 -9.98 2.89
N ASN A 46 9.30 -10.27 1.71
CA ASN A 46 9.79 -9.68 0.47
C ASN A 46 9.52 -8.17 0.43
N ASN A 47 8.33 -7.74 0.83
CA ASN A 47 7.92 -6.34 0.77
C ASN A 47 8.81 -5.46 1.67
N LEU A 48 9.27 -5.94 2.81
CA LEU A 48 10.20 -5.23 3.68
C LEU A 48 11.49 -4.80 2.98
N ARG A 49 11.96 -5.55 1.98
CA ARG A 49 13.17 -5.21 1.20
C ARG A 49 12.99 -3.98 0.32
N TYR A 50 11.74 -3.73 -0.10
CA TYR A 50 11.39 -2.65 -1.02
C TYR A 50 10.76 -1.45 -0.32
N LEU A 51 10.16 -1.66 0.87
CA LEU A 51 9.61 -0.61 1.72
C LEU A 51 10.68 0.09 2.56
N ASN A 52 11.93 -0.38 2.51
CA ASN A 52 13.07 0.27 3.16
C ASN A 52 13.43 1.58 2.43
N TYR A 53 12.57 2.58 2.61
CA TYR A 53 12.76 3.94 2.15
C TYR A 53 13.51 4.74 3.23
N LEU A 54 14.20 5.81 2.84
CA LEU A 54 14.87 6.66 3.80
C LEU A 54 13.89 7.22 4.83
N ASN A 55 14.31 7.20 6.09
CA ASN A 55 13.54 7.69 7.22
C ASN A 55 12.15 7.06 7.37
N ASN A 56 12.03 5.78 6.99
CA ASN A 56 10.81 5.00 7.10
C ASN A 56 10.91 3.98 8.23
N ASP A 57 10.04 4.09 9.21
CA ASP A 57 9.84 3.08 10.25
C ASP A 57 8.67 2.17 9.86
N ILE A 58 8.73 0.88 10.19
CA ILE A 58 7.68 -0.08 9.83
C ILE A 58 7.10 -0.72 11.09
N ILE A 59 5.78 -0.72 11.18
CA ILE A 59 5.01 -1.51 12.13
C ILE A 59 4.24 -2.58 11.37
N ILE A 60 4.31 -3.82 11.84
CA ILE A 60 3.55 -4.93 11.28
C ILE A 60 2.46 -5.29 12.28
N ILE A 61 1.21 -5.34 11.81
CA ILE A 61 0.10 -5.85 12.59
C ILE A 61 -0.40 -7.16 11.97
N ASN A 62 -0.28 -8.23 12.75
CA ASN A 62 -0.51 -9.59 12.32
C ASN A 62 -1.69 -10.22 13.06
N SER A 63 -2.57 -10.89 12.32
CA SER A 63 -3.68 -11.66 12.86
C SER A 63 -3.60 -13.16 12.50
N SER A 64 -2.43 -13.62 12.06
CA SER A 64 -2.18 -15.03 11.79
C SER A 64 -2.22 -15.86 13.08
N GLY A 65 -2.45 -17.16 12.95
CA GLY A 65 -2.28 -18.08 14.06
C GLY A 65 -0.84 -18.09 14.60
N VAL A 66 -0.67 -18.64 15.81
CA VAL A 66 0.61 -18.63 16.57
C VAL A 66 1.79 -19.16 15.75
N GLU A 67 1.59 -20.22 14.99
CA GLU A 67 2.64 -20.84 14.17
C GLU A 67 3.21 -19.86 13.13
N PHE A 68 2.35 -19.27 12.31
CA PHE A 68 2.77 -18.30 11.30
C PHE A 68 3.29 -17.00 11.92
N GLY A 69 2.74 -16.59 13.06
CA GLY A 69 3.23 -15.43 13.80
C GLY A 69 4.68 -15.62 14.27
N ASN A 70 5.02 -16.77 14.79
CA ASN A 70 6.39 -17.12 15.22
C ASN A 70 7.34 -17.20 14.02
N GLU A 71 6.91 -17.80 12.93
CA GLU A 71 7.71 -17.88 11.69
C GLU A 71 7.95 -16.47 11.10
N LEU A 72 6.93 -15.62 11.09
CA LEU A 72 7.05 -14.23 10.68
C LEU A 72 8.11 -13.50 11.51
N LYS A 73 8.01 -13.52 12.85
CA LYS A 73 8.98 -12.90 13.76
C LYS A 73 10.39 -13.35 13.46
N LYS A 74 10.62 -14.66 13.31
CA LYS A 74 11.93 -15.24 12.96
C LYS A 74 12.46 -14.70 11.64
N LYS A 75 11.62 -14.63 10.59
CA LYS A 75 12.04 -14.18 9.26
C LYS A 75 12.34 -12.68 9.20
N ILE A 76 11.65 -11.87 10.00
CA ILE A 76 11.78 -10.40 9.93
C ILE A 76 12.76 -9.82 10.94
N SER A 77 13.27 -10.59 11.90
CA SER A 77 14.23 -10.14 12.94
C SER A 77 15.48 -9.44 12.37
N LYS A 78 15.85 -9.73 11.13
CA LYS A 78 16.99 -9.13 10.42
C LYS A 78 16.71 -7.74 9.81
N PHE A 79 15.48 -7.26 9.85
CA PHE A 79 15.11 -5.97 9.28
C PHE A 79 15.03 -4.90 10.37
N SER A 80 16.07 -4.11 10.53
CA SER A 80 16.15 -3.04 11.55
C SER A 80 15.11 -1.92 11.36
N VAL A 81 14.55 -1.81 10.18
CA VAL A 81 13.47 -0.87 9.85
C VAL A 81 12.14 -1.24 10.54
N VAL A 82 11.96 -2.51 10.94
CA VAL A 82 10.77 -2.96 11.67
C VAL A 82 10.92 -2.59 13.13
N LYS A 83 10.11 -1.62 13.58
CA LYS A 83 10.11 -1.14 14.97
C LYS A 83 9.29 -2.02 15.90
N GLN A 84 8.18 -2.53 15.39
CA GLN A 84 7.23 -3.29 16.20
C GLN A 84 6.46 -4.32 15.37
N ILE A 85 6.10 -5.42 16.03
CA ILE A 85 5.13 -6.39 15.54
C ILE A 85 4.03 -6.47 16.58
N LEU A 86 2.81 -6.16 16.17
CA LEU A 86 1.61 -6.31 16.98
C LEU A 86 0.89 -7.58 16.55
N GLU A 87 0.42 -8.35 17.51
CA GLU A 87 -0.41 -9.53 17.25
C GLU A 87 -1.79 -9.28 17.84
N ILE A 88 -2.80 -9.47 17.02
CA ILE A 88 -4.21 -9.33 17.41
C ILE A 88 -5.01 -10.53 16.94
N PRO A 89 -6.14 -10.82 17.56
CA PRO A 89 -7.08 -11.79 17.01
C PRO A 89 -7.53 -11.43 15.60
N ASN A 90 -7.79 -12.43 14.77
CA ASN A 90 -8.38 -12.21 13.46
C ASN A 90 -9.88 -11.95 13.62
N ASP A 91 -10.23 -10.68 13.63
CA ASP A 91 -11.62 -10.22 13.68
C ASP A 91 -12.11 -9.75 12.30
N CYS A 92 -13.38 -9.36 12.21
CA CYS A 92 -14.01 -8.96 10.97
C CYS A 92 -13.62 -7.56 10.46
N TYR A 93 -12.75 -6.83 11.17
CA TYR A 93 -12.36 -5.47 10.78
C TYR A 93 -11.32 -5.43 9.65
N LEU A 94 -10.76 -6.57 9.28
CA LEU A 94 -9.81 -6.73 8.19
C LEU A 94 -8.64 -5.73 8.28
N ASP A 95 -8.11 -5.29 7.14
CA ASP A 95 -6.92 -4.44 7.12
C ASP A 95 -7.16 -3.04 7.70
N PHE A 96 -8.32 -2.43 7.44
CA PHE A 96 -8.67 -1.09 7.94
C PHE A 96 -8.75 -1.03 9.46
N GLY A 97 -9.37 -2.02 10.09
CA GLY A 97 -9.41 -2.13 11.54
C GLY A 97 -8.03 -2.34 12.16
N LYS A 98 -7.17 -3.15 11.50
CA LYS A 98 -5.78 -3.34 11.91
C LYS A 98 -4.99 -2.04 11.87
N TRP A 99 -5.10 -1.27 10.78
CA TRP A 99 -4.42 0.00 10.66
C TRP A 99 -4.86 1.00 11.74
N VAL A 100 -6.16 1.10 11.99
CA VAL A 100 -6.70 1.98 13.05
C VAL A 100 -6.26 1.49 14.43
N HIS A 101 -6.19 0.17 14.67
CA HIS A 101 -5.66 -0.36 15.92
C HIS A 101 -4.21 0.11 16.17
N VAL A 102 -3.35 0.08 15.16
CA VAL A 102 -1.98 0.62 15.28
C VAL A 102 -2.00 2.11 15.59
N LEU A 103 -2.78 2.90 14.85
CA LEU A 103 -2.85 4.35 15.04
C LEU A 103 -3.34 4.75 16.44
N ASN A 104 -4.24 3.97 17.03
CA ASN A 104 -4.77 4.23 18.37
C ASN A 104 -3.79 3.81 19.49
N ASN A 105 -2.80 2.95 19.19
CA ASN A 105 -1.89 2.39 20.21
C ASN A 105 -0.41 2.77 20.02
N CYS A 106 -0.07 3.51 18.95
CA CYS A 106 1.29 3.93 18.65
C CYS A 106 1.34 5.44 18.44
N ASP A 107 2.44 6.07 18.85
CA ASP A 107 2.67 7.48 18.56
C ASP A 107 3.05 7.68 17.09
N TYR A 108 2.05 8.03 16.28
CA TYR A 108 2.26 8.41 14.87
C TYR A 108 2.51 9.92 14.69
N THR A 109 2.37 10.73 15.73
CA THR A 109 2.45 12.21 15.62
C THR A 109 3.84 12.71 15.27
N SER A 110 4.88 11.90 15.54
CA SER A 110 6.26 12.16 15.19
C SER A 110 6.60 11.93 13.71
N TYR A 111 5.65 11.43 12.90
CA TYR A 111 5.81 11.18 11.46
C TYR A 111 5.07 12.22 10.63
N ASP A 112 5.56 12.50 9.43
CA ASP A 112 4.93 13.44 8.49
C ASP A 112 3.88 12.76 7.62
N TYR A 113 4.09 11.47 7.33
CA TYR A 113 3.18 10.61 6.57
C TYR A 113 3.04 9.24 7.20
N VAL A 114 1.84 8.65 7.08
CA VAL A 114 1.61 7.24 7.36
C VAL A 114 1.24 6.53 6.07
N VAL A 115 1.98 5.47 5.73
CA VAL A 115 1.75 4.64 4.56
C VAL A 115 1.14 3.31 4.99
N PHE A 116 0.09 2.89 4.32
CA PHE A 116 -0.66 1.68 4.60
C PHE A 116 -0.48 0.67 3.48
N THR A 117 -0.22 -0.57 3.83
CA THR A 117 -0.12 -1.69 2.90
C THR A 117 -0.51 -3.00 3.58
N ASN A 118 -0.59 -4.08 2.80
CA ASN A 118 -0.98 -5.39 3.31
C ASN A 118 -0.23 -6.55 2.62
N ASP A 119 -0.52 -7.78 3.03
CA ASP A 119 0.07 -9.01 2.50
C ASP A 119 -0.55 -9.50 1.18
N SER A 120 -1.49 -8.75 0.61
CA SER A 120 -2.14 -9.11 -0.66
C SER A 120 -1.32 -8.80 -1.91
N ILE A 121 -0.18 -8.11 -1.75
CA ILE A 121 0.74 -7.77 -2.84
C ILE A 121 2.17 -8.26 -2.57
N ILE A 122 2.88 -8.59 -3.64
CA ILE A 122 4.33 -8.87 -3.62
C ILE A 122 5.03 -7.81 -4.44
N ILE A 123 5.83 -6.99 -3.78
CA ILE A 123 6.61 -5.93 -4.44
C ILE A 123 7.79 -6.58 -5.18
N LYS A 124 7.97 -6.24 -6.45
CA LYS A 124 8.99 -6.81 -7.35
C LYS A 124 10.11 -5.83 -7.69
N SER A 125 9.91 -4.56 -7.46
CA SER A 125 10.90 -3.53 -7.75
C SER A 125 10.76 -2.36 -6.78
N ARG A 126 11.73 -1.42 -6.81
CA ARG A 126 11.73 -0.26 -5.92
C ARG A 126 10.52 0.61 -6.16
N ILE A 127 9.86 1.02 -5.08
CA ILE A 127 8.68 1.92 -5.07
C ILE A 127 9.03 3.33 -4.58
N ASN A 128 10.32 3.70 -4.59
CA ASN A 128 10.78 5.01 -4.14
C ASN A 128 10.08 6.16 -4.88
N CYS A 129 9.75 5.96 -6.16
CA CYS A 129 9.00 6.95 -6.94
C CYS A 129 7.62 7.25 -6.35
N PHE A 130 6.96 6.27 -5.73
CA PHE A 130 5.70 6.47 -5.02
C PHE A 130 5.90 7.40 -3.82
N PHE A 131 6.88 7.10 -2.97
CA PHE A 131 7.19 7.94 -1.79
C PHE A 131 7.57 9.36 -2.19
N ASN A 132 8.47 9.53 -3.16
CA ASN A 132 8.89 10.84 -3.64
C ASN A 132 7.69 11.65 -4.14
N LYS A 133 6.85 11.04 -4.99
CA LYS A 133 5.70 11.74 -5.55
C LYS A 133 4.64 12.06 -4.49
N MET A 134 4.45 11.18 -3.49
CA MET A 134 3.58 11.44 -2.35
C MET A 134 4.03 12.69 -1.58
N ILE A 135 5.33 12.79 -1.30
CA ILE A 135 5.93 13.93 -0.61
C ILE A 135 5.79 15.20 -1.45
N ASP A 136 6.13 15.13 -2.75
CA ASP A 136 6.07 16.28 -3.67
C ASP A 136 4.64 16.82 -3.83
N LYS A 137 3.65 15.92 -3.92
CA LYS A 137 2.23 16.29 -4.06
C LYS A 137 1.65 16.87 -2.79
N ASN A 138 2.14 16.46 -1.64
CA ASN A 138 1.74 16.94 -0.32
C ASN A 138 0.22 17.02 -0.11
N VAL A 139 -0.52 16.03 -0.62
CA VAL A 139 -1.98 15.91 -0.46
C VAL A 139 -2.33 15.13 0.79
N GLU A 140 -3.58 15.23 1.25
CA GLU A 140 -4.08 14.50 2.42
C GLU A 140 -4.05 12.99 2.20
N LEU A 141 -4.53 12.53 1.03
CA LEU A 141 -4.55 11.11 0.62
C LEU A 141 -3.80 10.93 -0.70
N PHE A 142 -2.80 10.05 -0.72
CA PHE A 142 -2.06 9.69 -1.92
C PHE A 142 -2.13 8.18 -2.17
N GLY A 143 -2.90 7.77 -3.21
CA GLY A 143 -3.04 6.37 -3.60
C GLY A 143 -1.91 5.90 -4.52
N TYR A 144 -1.67 4.56 -4.58
CA TYR A 144 -0.80 4.04 -5.62
C TYR A 144 -1.48 4.09 -7.00
N ASN A 145 -2.70 3.59 -7.10
CA ASN A 145 -3.53 3.71 -8.28
C ASN A 145 -5.01 3.81 -7.95
N ASP A 146 -5.74 4.36 -8.89
CA ASP A 146 -7.19 4.47 -8.85
C ASP A 146 -7.89 3.30 -9.57
N SER A 147 -9.20 3.25 -9.43
CA SER A 147 -10.12 2.36 -10.11
C SER A 147 -11.48 3.03 -10.25
N THR A 148 -12.22 2.65 -11.28
CA THR A 148 -13.65 3.03 -11.46
C THR A 148 -14.58 1.84 -11.30
N GLN A 149 -14.08 0.70 -10.85
CA GLN A 149 -14.90 -0.48 -10.59
C GLN A 149 -15.86 -0.20 -9.40
N GLY A 150 -17.15 -0.29 -9.66
CA GLY A 150 -18.20 0.06 -8.70
C GLY A 150 -18.40 1.58 -8.58
N ARG A 151 -17.37 2.30 -8.21
CA ARG A 151 -17.27 3.77 -8.20
C ARG A 151 -15.80 4.19 -8.26
N TYR A 152 -15.53 5.48 -8.49
CA TYR A 152 -14.17 5.99 -8.44
C TYR A 152 -13.60 5.91 -7.03
N HIS A 153 -12.45 5.25 -6.88
CA HIS A 153 -11.77 5.08 -5.60
C HIS A 153 -10.27 4.81 -5.79
N TYR A 154 -9.48 4.97 -4.72
CA TYR A 154 -8.10 4.50 -4.68
C TYR A 154 -8.04 3.09 -4.10
N GLN A 155 -7.21 2.25 -4.71
CA GLN A 155 -7.02 0.87 -4.24
C GLN A 155 -6.32 0.83 -2.88
N SER A 156 -6.84 0.04 -1.96
CA SER A 156 -6.44 0.03 -0.54
C SER A 156 -5.14 -0.72 -0.23
N TYR A 157 -4.54 -1.41 -1.19
CA TYR A 157 -3.35 -2.22 -0.92
C TYR A 157 -2.04 -1.42 -0.79
N LEU A 158 -2.00 -0.16 -1.24
CA LEU A 158 -0.88 0.77 -1.02
C LEU A 158 -1.35 2.23 -1.18
N PHE A 159 -1.34 2.96 -0.08
CA PHE A 159 -1.65 4.39 -0.06
C PHE A 159 -0.97 5.06 1.13
N GLY A 160 -0.84 6.39 1.08
CA GLY A 160 -0.30 7.20 2.15
C GLY A 160 -1.25 8.31 2.54
N ILE A 161 -1.22 8.67 3.82
CA ILE A 161 -1.99 9.78 4.39
C ILE A 161 -1.05 10.72 5.11
N ARG A 162 -1.18 12.04 4.85
CA ARG A 162 -0.42 13.06 5.55
C ARG A 162 -0.89 13.14 7.00
N LYS A 163 0.03 13.41 7.92
CA LYS A 163 -0.18 13.39 9.37
C LYS A 163 -1.45 14.12 9.84
N ASP A 164 -1.65 15.31 9.33
CA ASP A 164 -2.78 16.16 9.72
C ASP A 164 -4.16 15.62 9.32
N ALA A 165 -4.19 14.68 8.37
CA ALA A 165 -5.41 14.02 7.89
C ALA A 165 -5.65 12.63 8.50
N ILE A 166 -4.75 12.10 9.34
CA ILE A 166 -4.91 10.78 9.96
C ILE A 166 -6.18 10.69 10.81
N HIS A 167 -6.54 11.76 11.51
CA HIS A 167 -7.77 11.81 12.30
C HIS A 167 -9.04 11.58 11.46
N LYS A 168 -9.03 12.05 10.19
CA LYS A 168 -10.15 11.80 9.25
C LYS A 168 -10.25 10.32 8.92
N PHE A 169 -9.11 9.65 8.71
CA PHE A 169 -9.05 8.22 8.44
C PHE A 169 -9.58 7.38 9.62
N ILE A 170 -9.10 7.68 10.83
CA ILE A 170 -9.58 7.01 12.05
C ILE A 170 -11.09 7.18 12.19
N SER A 171 -11.58 8.43 12.15
CA SER A 171 -13.01 8.74 12.28
C SER A 171 -13.85 8.06 11.21
N TYR A 172 -13.35 7.99 9.98
CA TYR A 172 -13.99 7.31 8.87
C TYR A 172 -14.15 5.81 9.12
N VAL A 173 -13.07 5.12 9.52
CA VAL A 173 -13.10 3.68 9.76
C VAL A 173 -14.01 3.36 10.94
N GLU A 174 -13.90 4.09 12.05
CA GLU A 174 -14.73 3.88 13.24
C GLU A 174 -16.22 4.12 12.95
N LYS A 175 -16.56 5.16 12.18
CA LYS A 175 -17.95 5.45 11.80
C LYS A 175 -18.58 4.31 10.99
N ASN A 176 -17.83 3.65 10.13
CA ASN A 176 -18.33 2.59 9.25
C ASN A 176 -18.15 1.17 9.84
N LYS A 177 -17.55 1.05 11.02
CA LYS A 177 -17.19 -0.23 11.65
C LYS A 177 -18.37 -1.19 11.79
N SER A 178 -19.53 -0.70 12.19
CA SER A 178 -20.75 -1.51 12.36
C SER A 178 -21.32 -2.05 11.05
N LEU A 179 -20.91 -1.50 9.91
CA LEU A 179 -21.34 -1.93 8.57
C LEU A 179 -20.43 -3.01 7.98
N VAL A 180 -19.31 -3.34 8.66
CA VAL A 180 -18.28 -4.25 8.16
C VAL A 180 -18.30 -5.54 8.95
N TYR A 181 -18.81 -6.60 8.32
CA TYR A 181 -18.91 -7.95 8.89
C TYR A 181 -18.41 -9.05 7.93
N SER A 182 -17.97 -8.68 6.73
CA SER A 182 -17.41 -9.58 5.73
C SER A 182 -16.40 -8.84 4.83
N TYR A 183 -15.68 -9.59 4.00
CA TYR A 183 -14.79 -9.03 2.99
C TYR A 183 -15.54 -8.07 2.03
N ASP A 184 -16.69 -8.48 1.52
CA ASP A 184 -17.45 -7.68 0.55
C ASP A 184 -17.96 -6.38 1.18
N THR A 185 -18.46 -6.44 2.43
CA THR A 185 -18.89 -5.23 3.16
C THR A 185 -17.71 -4.32 3.50
N ALA A 186 -16.50 -4.84 3.71
CA ALA A 186 -15.31 -4.02 3.86
C ALA A 186 -14.93 -3.30 2.56
N VAL A 187 -15.01 -3.98 1.41
CA VAL A 187 -14.81 -3.33 0.11
C VAL A 187 -15.83 -2.21 -0.09
N LEU A 188 -17.11 -2.47 0.14
CA LEU A 188 -18.18 -1.50 -0.04
C LEU A 188 -18.07 -0.30 0.91
N ASN A 189 -17.84 -0.54 2.20
CA ASN A 189 -17.92 0.48 3.24
C ASN A 189 -16.57 1.11 3.62
N TYR A 190 -15.46 0.47 3.24
CA TYR A 190 -14.13 1.03 3.46
C TYR A 190 -13.45 1.41 2.13
N GLU A 191 -13.15 0.46 1.24
CA GLU A 191 -12.32 0.75 0.07
C GLU A 191 -12.99 1.73 -0.90
N LEU A 192 -14.24 1.46 -1.31
CA LEU A 192 -14.92 2.24 -2.34
C LEU A 192 -15.25 3.67 -1.93
N VAL A 193 -15.41 3.96 -0.64
CA VAL A 193 -15.86 5.28 -0.17
C VAL A 193 -14.75 6.10 0.52
N MET A 194 -13.61 5.48 0.86
CA MET A 194 -12.49 6.15 1.54
C MET A 194 -12.07 7.44 0.85
N THR A 195 -11.96 7.42 -0.47
CA THR A 195 -11.46 8.55 -1.26
C THR A 195 -12.30 9.82 -1.10
N ASP A 196 -13.58 9.71 -0.76
CA ASP A 196 -14.49 10.85 -0.61
C ASP A 196 -14.29 11.62 0.71
N TYR A 197 -13.66 11.00 1.69
CA TYR A 197 -13.44 11.63 3.00
C TYR A 197 -12.28 12.63 3.02
N PHE A 198 -11.48 12.68 1.96
CA PHE A 198 -10.31 13.55 1.88
C PHE A 198 -10.56 14.70 0.92
N THR A 199 -10.16 15.91 1.33
CA THR A 199 -10.34 17.13 0.55
C THR A 199 -9.31 17.21 -0.57
N THR A 200 -8.03 16.98 -0.25
CA THR A 200 -6.94 16.98 -1.23
C THR A 200 -6.41 15.55 -1.42
N LYS A 201 -6.42 15.10 -2.67
CA LYS A 201 -6.09 13.72 -3.02
C LYS A 201 -5.48 13.60 -4.41
N ASP A 202 -4.54 12.66 -4.58
CA ASP A 202 -3.93 12.32 -5.88
C ASP A 202 -3.48 10.86 -5.84
N CYS A 203 -3.09 10.29 -6.96
CA CYS A 203 -2.49 8.97 -6.99
C CYS A 203 -1.32 8.89 -7.97
N PHE A 204 -0.49 7.86 -7.79
CA PHE A 204 0.70 7.65 -8.60
C PHE A 204 0.37 7.26 -10.04
N LEU A 205 -0.62 6.37 -10.23
CA LEU A 205 -1.09 5.91 -11.54
C LEU A 205 -2.61 6.11 -11.67
N HIS A 206 -3.03 6.92 -12.62
CA HIS A 206 -4.44 7.13 -12.96
C HIS A 206 -4.91 6.08 -13.99
N ILE A 207 -5.24 4.89 -13.52
CA ILE A 207 -5.65 3.75 -14.38
C ILE A 207 -7.14 3.78 -14.65
N GLY A 208 -7.94 4.24 -13.70
CA GLY A 208 -9.41 4.24 -13.77
C GLY A 208 -9.96 5.03 -14.97
N TYR A 209 -9.19 5.98 -15.50
CA TYR A 209 -9.56 6.80 -16.64
C TYR A 209 -9.00 6.32 -17.98
N ILE A 210 -8.27 5.19 -18.02
CA ILE A 210 -7.76 4.66 -19.28
C ILE A 210 -8.92 4.03 -20.06
N PRO A 211 -9.32 4.55 -21.26
CA PRO A 211 -10.52 4.11 -21.98
C PRO A 211 -10.52 2.62 -22.32
N MET A 212 -9.35 2.04 -22.61
CA MET A 212 -9.21 0.61 -22.93
C MET A 212 -9.42 -0.30 -21.72
N HIS A 213 -9.32 0.24 -20.51
CA HIS A 213 -9.46 -0.51 -19.27
C HIS A 213 -10.91 -0.60 -18.79
N LYS A 214 -11.81 0.19 -19.34
CA LYS A 214 -13.27 0.22 -19.07
C LYS A 214 -13.62 0.23 -17.56
N GLY A 215 -12.81 0.87 -16.74
CA GLY A 215 -13.03 0.97 -15.30
C GLY A 215 -12.82 -0.31 -14.49
N MET A 216 -12.40 -1.41 -15.10
CA MET A 216 -12.19 -2.68 -14.42
C MET A 216 -10.97 -2.60 -13.49
N ASN A 217 -10.94 -3.44 -12.46
CA ASN A 217 -9.75 -3.58 -11.62
C ASN A 217 -8.59 -4.12 -12.45
N ILE A 218 -7.45 -3.44 -12.46
CA ILE A 218 -6.24 -3.79 -13.21
C ILE A 218 -5.76 -5.24 -12.96
N PHE A 219 -6.17 -5.84 -11.86
CA PHE A 219 -5.76 -7.19 -11.49
C PHE A 219 -6.66 -8.30 -12.04
N PHE A 220 -7.58 -8.01 -12.95
CA PHE A 220 -8.29 -9.08 -13.65
C PHE A 220 -7.36 -9.87 -14.58
N THR A 221 -7.57 -11.19 -14.63
CA THR A 221 -6.62 -12.19 -15.16
C THR A 221 -6.29 -11.99 -16.59
N ASN A 222 -6.72 -11.47 -17.50
CA ASN A 222 -6.32 -11.37 -18.90
C ASN A 222 -6.14 -9.89 -19.35
N ASP A 223 -5.82 -9.03 -18.39
CA ASP A 223 -5.68 -7.62 -18.67
C ASP A 223 -4.33 -7.34 -19.34
N VAL A 224 -4.36 -6.98 -20.61
CA VAL A 224 -3.18 -6.59 -21.40
C VAL A 224 -2.47 -5.39 -20.77
N LEU A 225 -3.24 -4.43 -20.23
CA LEU A 225 -2.68 -3.26 -19.55
C LEU A 225 -1.88 -3.69 -18.31
N TYR A 226 -2.39 -4.64 -17.53
CA TYR A 226 -1.65 -5.19 -16.38
C TYR A 226 -0.29 -5.75 -16.79
N GLN A 227 -0.25 -6.53 -17.88
CA GLN A 227 1.01 -7.09 -18.39
C GLN A 227 1.98 -6.01 -18.89
N ILE A 228 1.47 -4.97 -19.55
CA ILE A 228 2.29 -3.84 -19.99
C ILE A 228 2.87 -3.10 -18.79
N LEU A 229 2.05 -2.80 -17.78
CA LEU A 229 2.48 -2.07 -16.59
C LEU A 229 3.51 -2.86 -15.76
N LEU A 230 3.39 -4.20 -15.69
CA LEU A 230 4.40 -5.06 -15.08
C LEU A 230 5.72 -5.03 -15.86
N LYS A 231 5.67 -5.20 -17.19
CA LYS A 231 6.86 -5.20 -18.05
C LYS A 231 7.58 -3.86 -18.04
N THR A 232 6.86 -2.77 -17.99
CA THR A 232 7.41 -1.40 -17.91
C THR A 232 7.82 -1.02 -16.49
N ARG A 233 7.57 -1.86 -15.48
CA ARG A 233 7.79 -1.61 -14.05
C ARG A 233 7.03 -0.41 -13.50
N LEU A 234 6.03 0.09 -14.20
CA LEU A 234 5.10 1.10 -13.68
C LEU A 234 4.21 0.51 -12.59
N LEU A 235 3.92 -0.79 -12.67
CA LEU A 235 3.29 -1.55 -11.60
C LEU A 235 4.37 -2.45 -10.94
N PRO A 236 4.97 -2.04 -9.82
CA PRO A 236 6.13 -2.73 -9.23
C PRO A 236 5.74 -3.94 -8.38
N PHE A 237 4.50 -4.39 -8.39
CA PHE A 237 4.02 -5.51 -7.56
C PHE A 237 3.00 -6.37 -8.31
N ILE A 238 2.80 -7.57 -7.79
CA ILE A 238 1.76 -8.52 -8.23
C ILE A 238 0.85 -8.86 -7.05
N LYS A 239 -0.42 -9.17 -7.34
CA LYS A 239 -1.37 -9.65 -6.31
C LYS A 239 -1.08 -11.10 -5.95
N VAL A 240 -1.05 -11.41 -4.65
CA VAL A 240 -0.83 -12.77 -4.12
C VAL A 240 -1.84 -13.76 -4.69
N LYS A 241 -3.12 -13.40 -4.79
CA LYS A 241 -4.19 -14.24 -5.37
C LYS A 241 -3.97 -14.70 -6.83
N ARG A 242 -2.93 -14.20 -7.50
CA ARG A 242 -2.54 -14.64 -8.85
C ARG A 242 -1.42 -15.68 -8.84
N LEU A 243 -0.92 -16.02 -7.67
CA LEU A 243 0.16 -17.00 -7.48
C LEU A 243 -0.33 -18.29 -6.84
N VAL A 244 -1.60 -18.32 -6.45
CA VAL A 244 -2.28 -19.46 -5.82
C VAL A 244 -3.23 -20.09 -6.83
#